data_54b86eb9e49309e93e9001386da6feb4
#
_entry.id   54b86eb9e49309e93e9001386da6feb4
#
_cell.length_a   1.000
_cell.length_b   1.000
_cell.length_c   1.000
_cell.angle_alpha   90.00
_cell.angle_beta   90.00
_cell.angle_gamma   90.00
#
_symmetry.space_group_name_H-M   'P 1'
#
loop_
_entity.id
_entity.type
_entity.pdbx_description
1 polymer ?
#
loop_
_entity_poly.entity_id
_entity_poly.type
_entity_poly.pdbx_seq_one_letter_code
_entity_poly.pdbx_strand_id
1 'polypeptide(L)'
;MTKATKTPKINIDRKVFNDAFYPYLFDYSHRYEVYRGSAGSGKSHFIAQKIVLKALKSERRVLICRRYGVTIRDTVFALFKDTLTNFKIIDHCKVNNSDRIITLPNGSQLIFKGLDDETKLLSLQNISDIFIEEVYECNKDIVEQLNLRMRGEAKDQQIYMAFNPISSKHWLYEYCELNPPESFFYHISTYKDNRFLPESYVKSLEDLLVRNPRKAEVFVKGKWGVLLDDLVYPNHEVSDFDINELLQNNKLEIRCGMDTGLTA
;
A
#
# COMPACT_ATOMS: atom_id res chain seq x y z
N MET A 1 8.27 35.03 -27.91
CA MET A 1 9.10 33.89 -28.38
C MET A 1 9.48 33.05 -27.13
N THR A 2 8.72 32.04 -26.85
CA THR A 2 8.98 31.10 -25.76
C THR A 2 10.12 30.17 -26.18
N LYS A 3 11.28 30.28 -25.52
CA LYS A 3 12.38 29.32 -25.69
C LYS A 3 11.88 27.93 -25.35
N ALA A 4 11.78 27.05 -26.35
CA ALA A 4 11.58 25.64 -26.14
C ALA A 4 12.74 25.12 -25.30
N THR A 5 12.53 24.95 -24.02
CA THR A 5 13.50 24.27 -23.12
C THR A 5 13.58 22.83 -23.58
N LYS A 6 14.73 22.43 -24.12
CA LYS A 6 15.00 21.03 -24.45
C LYS A 6 14.81 20.20 -23.20
N THR A 7 13.83 19.32 -23.21
CA THR A 7 13.64 18.34 -22.12
C THR A 7 14.93 17.56 -21.95
N PRO A 8 15.56 17.53 -20.76
CA PRO A 8 16.79 16.83 -20.55
C PRO A 8 16.58 15.33 -20.84
N LYS A 9 17.51 14.72 -21.57
CA LYS A 9 17.48 13.27 -21.80
C LYS A 9 17.89 12.57 -20.51
N ILE A 10 16.93 11.96 -19.84
CA ILE A 10 17.12 11.24 -18.58
C ILE A 10 17.51 9.80 -18.91
N ASN A 11 18.69 9.39 -18.43
CA ASN A 11 19.15 8.01 -18.54
C ASN A 11 19.17 7.39 -17.13
N ILE A 12 18.29 6.43 -16.89
CA ILE A 12 18.16 5.74 -15.61
C ILE A 12 18.76 4.34 -15.73
N ASP A 13 19.74 4.02 -14.90
CA ASP A 13 20.36 2.69 -14.89
C ASP A 13 19.34 1.63 -14.47
N ARG A 14 19.29 0.52 -15.22
CA ARG A 14 18.48 -0.67 -14.91
C ARG A 14 18.71 -1.16 -13.47
N LYS A 15 19.93 -0.98 -12.95
CA LYS A 15 20.33 -1.44 -11.62
C LYS A 15 19.58 -0.77 -10.46
N VAL A 16 18.94 0.38 -10.67
CA VAL A 16 18.12 1.04 -9.63
C VAL A 16 16.76 0.38 -9.40
N PHE A 17 16.36 -0.52 -10.31
CA PHE A 17 15.09 -1.22 -10.22
C PHE A 17 15.26 -2.61 -9.63
N ASN A 18 14.30 -3.05 -8.84
CA ASN A 18 14.24 -4.40 -8.33
C ASN A 18 13.76 -5.37 -9.42
N ASP A 19 14.45 -6.51 -9.56
CA ASP A 19 14.18 -7.46 -10.65
C ASP A 19 12.79 -8.07 -10.57
N ALA A 20 12.29 -8.34 -9.36
CA ALA A 20 10.96 -8.91 -9.13
C ALA A 20 9.82 -8.02 -9.66
N PHE A 21 10.02 -6.70 -9.66
CA PHE A 21 9.00 -5.75 -10.09
C PHE A 21 9.21 -5.20 -11.50
N TYR A 22 10.42 -5.36 -12.04
CA TYR A 22 10.79 -4.75 -13.31
C TYR A 22 9.86 -5.09 -14.50
N PRO A 23 9.32 -6.32 -14.64
CA PRO A 23 8.40 -6.65 -15.71
C PRO A 23 7.14 -5.77 -15.75
N TYR A 24 6.75 -5.23 -14.61
CA TYR A 24 5.51 -4.45 -14.46
C TYR A 24 5.74 -2.92 -14.53
N LEU A 25 7.01 -2.49 -14.71
CA LEU A 25 7.39 -1.08 -14.58
C LEU A 25 6.68 -0.16 -15.59
N PHE A 26 6.43 -0.66 -16.78
CA PHE A 26 5.81 0.10 -17.88
C PHE A 26 4.44 -0.44 -18.29
N ASP A 27 3.88 -1.34 -17.50
CA ASP A 27 2.52 -1.83 -17.71
C ASP A 27 1.53 -0.87 -17.04
N TYR A 28 0.71 -0.20 -17.84
CA TYR A 28 -0.32 0.74 -17.39
C TYR A 28 -1.72 0.28 -17.83
N SER A 29 -1.90 -1.00 -18.08
CA SER A 29 -3.15 -1.55 -18.64
C SER A 29 -4.27 -1.72 -17.61
N HIS A 30 -3.94 -1.78 -16.33
CA HIS A 30 -4.90 -2.03 -15.27
C HIS A 30 -5.30 -0.75 -14.54
N ARG A 31 -6.59 -0.61 -14.22
CA ARG A 31 -7.12 0.51 -13.43
C ARG A 31 -6.65 0.46 -11.98
N TYR A 32 -6.65 -0.73 -11.40
CA TYR A 32 -6.26 -0.97 -10.03
C TYR A 32 -5.01 -1.84 -9.98
N GLU A 33 -3.96 -1.33 -9.37
CA GLU A 33 -2.73 -2.07 -9.14
C GLU A 33 -2.49 -2.21 -7.63
N VAL A 34 -2.56 -3.44 -7.15
CA VAL A 34 -2.46 -3.75 -5.73
C VAL A 34 -1.21 -4.56 -5.45
N TYR A 35 -0.40 -4.04 -4.53
CA TYR A 35 0.85 -4.65 -4.11
C TYR A 35 0.77 -5.05 -2.64
N ARG A 36 0.52 -6.34 -2.40
CA ARG A 36 0.55 -6.95 -1.08
C ARG A 36 1.94 -7.52 -0.81
N GLY A 37 2.41 -7.42 0.40
CA GLY A 37 3.68 -8.07 0.69
C GLY A 37 4.15 -7.93 2.12
N SER A 38 5.28 -8.59 2.40
CA SER A 38 5.97 -8.49 3.67
C SER A 38 6.60 -7.12 3.89
N ALA A 39 7.04 -6.85 5.11
CA ALA A 39 7.91 -5.71 5.39
C ALA A 39 9.20 -5.83 4.55
N GLY A 40 9.69 -4.70 4.05
CA GLY A 40 10.92 -4.66 3.27
C GLY A 40 10.83 -5.26 1.86
N SER A 41 9.66 -5.68 1.36
CA SER A 41 9.53 -6.29 0.03
C SER A 41 9.86 -5.37 -1.15
N GLY A 42 9.92 -4.04 -0.93
CA GLY A 42 10.24 -3.05 -1.97
C GLY A 42 9.03 -2.52 -2.74
N LYS A 43 7.80 -2.92 -2.40
CA LYS A 43 6.57 -2.51 -3.10
C LYS A 43 6.38 -1.00 -3.22
N SER A 44 6.53 -0.25 -2.13
CA SER A 44 6.35 1.21 -2.13
C SER A 44 7.41 1.94 -2.96
N HIS A 45 8.67 1.48 -2.90
CA HIS A 45 9.74 1.98 -3.76
C HIS A 45 9.44 1.75 -5.24
N PHE A 46 8.98 0.56 -5.59
CA PHE A 46 8.60 0.25 -6.96
C PHE A 46 7.45 1.13 -7.46
N ILE A 47 6.40 1.31 -6.65
CA ILE A 47 5.27 2.17 -7.03
C ILE A 47 5.73 3.62 -7.25
N ALA A 48 6.59 4.14 -6.36
CA ALA A 48 7.16 5.48 -6.52
C ALA A 48 7.97 5.61 -7.82
N GLN A 49 8.81 4.62 -8.14
CA GLN A 49 9.57 4.58 -9.39
C GLN A 49 8.64 4.55 -10.61
N LYS A 50 7.63 3.68 -10.62
CA LYS A 50 6.66 3.54 -11.70
C LYS A 50 5.88 4.84 -11.92
N ILE A 51 5.38 5.47 -10.86
CA ILE A 51 4.66 6.74 -10.92
C ILE A 51 5.53 7.87 -11.47
N VAL A 52 6.77 7.99 -10.99
CA VAL A 52 7.70 9.01 -11.48
C VAL A 52 7.96 8.84 -12.97
N LEU A 53 8.22 7.62 -13.43
CA LEU A 53 8.44 7.34 -14.86
C LEU A 53 7.21 7.65 -15.70
N LYS A 54 6.03 7.25 -15.24
CA LYS A 54 4.76 7.56 -15.91
C LYS A 54 4.52 9.07 -16.01
N ALA A 55 4.76 9.79 -14.91
CA ALA A 55 4.61 11.24 -14.85
C ALA A 55 5.65 11.99 -15.71
N LEU A 56 6.85 11.45 -15.90
CA LEU A 56 7.84 12.02 -16.81
C LEU A 56 7.48 11.82 -18.28
N LYS A 57 6.79 10.71 -18.60
CA LYS A 57 6.39 10.38 -19.97
C LYS A 57 5.28 11.28 -20.51
N SER A 58 4.33 11.68 -19.66
CA SER A 58 3.23 12.58 -19.99
C SER A 58 2.85 13.41 -18.77
N GLU A 59 2.39 14.64 -18.98
CA GLU A 59 1.97 15.50 -17.88
C GLU A 59 0.86 14.84 -17.06
N ARG A 60 1.08 14.74 -15.74
CA ARG A 60 0.22 14.05 -14.78
C ARG A 60 0.01 14.88 -13.53
N ARG A 61 -1.13 14.69 -12.92
CA ARG A 61 -1.42 15.19 -11.58
C ARG A 61 -1.71 14.02 -10.67
N VAL A 62 -0.70 13.60 -9.91
CA VAL A 62 -0.73 12.37 -9.10
C VAL A 62 -0.99 12.72 -7.66
N LEU A 63 -1.99 12.09 -7.04
CA LEU A 63 -2.25 12.15 -5.62
C LEU A 63 -1.54 10.98 -4.91
N ILE A 64 -0.67 11.30 -3.98
CA ILE A 64 -0.01 10.33 -3.10
C ILE A 64 -0.54 10.54 -1.68
N CYS A 65 -1.09 9.49 -1.08
CA CYS A 65 -1.77 9.63 0.20
C CYS A 65 -1.51 8.49 1.17
N ARG A 66 -1.70 8.81 2.45
CA ARG A 66 -1.82 7.90 3.59
C ARG A 66 -3.03 8.30 4.42
N ARG A 67 -3.50 7.37 5.27
CA ARG A 67 -4.60 7.68 6.20
C ARG A 67 -4.30 8.92 7.04
N TYR A 68 -3.10 9.02 7.61
CA TYR A 68 -2.73 10.09 8.53
C TYR A 68 -1.74 11.09 7.91
N GLY A 69 -2.15 12.37 7.81
CA GLY A 69 -1.36 13.44 7.21
C GLY A 69 -0.03 13.73 7.91
N VAL A 70 0.04 13.47 9.22
CA VAL A 70 1.26 13.68 10.04
C VAL A 70 2.41 12.77 9.62
N THR A 71 2.13 11.58 9.11
CA THR A 71 3.15 10.60 8.72
C THR A 71 3.72 10.81 7.32
N ILE A 72 3.07 11.60 6.48
CA ILE A 72 3.40 11.75 5.05
C ILE A 72 4.82 12.28 4.84
N ARG A 73 5.24 13.26 5.64
CA ARG A 73 6.52 13.96 5.48
C ARG A 73 7.70 13.00 5.54
N ASP A 74 7.69 12.14 6.53
CA ASP A 74 8.81 11.26 6.86
C ASP A 74 8.68 9.88 6.19
N THR A 75 7.59 9.66 5.45
CA THR A 75 7.32 8.42 4.72
C THR A 75 7.29 8.66 3.21
N VAL A 76 6.11 8.75 2.60
CA VAL A 76 5.96 8.81 1.15
C VAL A 76 6.57 10.05 0.50
N PHE A 77 6.57 11.20 1.17
CA PHE A 77 7.21 12.40 0.62
C PHE A 77 8.73 12.25 0.56
N ALA A 78 9.34 11.69 1.61
CA ALA A 78 10.76 11.36 1.62
C ALA A 78 11.08 10.30 0.54
N LEU A 79 10.29 9.23 0.46
CA LEU A 79 10.43 8.17 -0.54
C LEU A 79 10.47 8.69 -1.98
N PHE A 80 9.58 9.60 -2.33
CA PHE A 80 9.56 10.19 -3.68
C PHE A 80 10.76 11.11 -3.92
N LYS A 81 11.22 11.87 -2.92
CA LYS A 81 12.47 12.66 -3.04
C LYS A 81 13.68 11.75 -3.26
N ASP A 82 13.79 10.66 -2.51
CA ASP A 82 14.86 9.68 -2.68
C ASP A 82 14.81 9.02 -4.06
N THR A 83 13.60 8.70 -4.55
CA THR A 83 13.39 8.17 -5.90
C THR A 83 13.90 9.15 -6.97
N LEU A 84 13.55 10.43 -6.87
CA LEU A 84 14.00 11.47 -7.80
C LEU A 84 15.52 11.72 -7.71
N THR A 85 16.10 11.60 -6.52
CA THR A 85 17.55 11.68 -6.30
C THR A 85 18.26 10.50 -6.96
N ASN A 86 17.76 9.28 -6.78
CA ASN A 86 18.31 8.08 -7.40
C ASN A 86 18.20 8.12 -8.94
N PHE A 87 17.18 8.76 -9.47
CA PHE A 87 17.03 9.02 -10.91
C PHE A 87 17.84 10.23 -11.39
N LYS A 88 18.55 10.92 -10.48
CA LYS A 88 19.37 12.13 -10.76
C LYS A 88 18.57 13.27 -11.42
N ILE A 89 17.32 13.42 -11.04
CA ILE A 89 16.42 14.46 -11.58
C ILE A 89 15.89 15.42 -10.52
N ILE A 90 16.19 15.23 -9.26
CA ILE A 90 15.67 16.06 -8.16
C ILE A 90 16.01 17.54 -8.34
N ASP A 91 17.19 17.87 -8.84
CA ASP A 91 17.65 19.25 -9.07
C ASP A 91 16.89 19.96 -10.21
N HIS A 92 16.19 19.19 -11.04
CA HIS A 92 15.31 19.72 -12.10
C HIS A 92 13.85 19.84 -11.65
N CYS A 93 13.53 19.43 -10.43
CA CYS A 93 12.19 19.48 -9.86
C CYS A 93 12.01 20.69 -8.95
N LYS A 94 10.79 21.20 -8.86
CA LYS A 94 10.42 22.21 -7.85
C LYS A 94 9.80 21.52 -6.65
N VAL A 95 10.48 21.56 -5.49
CA VAL A 95 10.00 20.92 -4.26
C VAL A 95 9.42 21.97 -3.33
N ASN A 96 8.13 21.94 -3.10
CA ASN A 96 7.44 22.75 -2.09
C ASN A 96 7.20 21.90 -0.83
N ASN A 97 8.02 22.10 0.19
CA ASN A 97 7.95 21.34 1.44
C ASN A 97 6.72 21.71 2.29
N SER A 98 6.24 22.96 2.21
CA SER A 98 5.08 23.43 2.99
C SER A 98 3.77 22.81 2.47
N ASP A 99 3.55 22.89 1.17
CA ASP A 99 2.35 22.35 0.52
C ASP A 99 2.47 20.85 0.22
N ARG A 100 3.68 20.31 0.38
CA ARG A 100 4.02 18.91 0.02
C ARG A 100 3.64 18.62 -1.43
N ILE A 101 4.21 19.41 -2.34
CA ILE A 101 4.04 19.23 -3.79
C ILE A 101 5.43 19.19 -4.44
N ILE A 102 5.65 18.22 -5.30
CA ILE A 102 6.82 18.15 -6.17
C ILE A 102 6.35 18.34 -7.60
N THR A 103 6.90 19.35 -8.28
CA THR A 103 6.63 19.59 -9.71
C THR A 103 7.81 19.10 -10.53
N LEU A 104 7.55 18.18 -11.45
CA LEU A 104 8.54 17.61 -12.36
C LEU A 104 8.85 18.58 -13.51
N PRO A 105 9.97 18.38 -14.26
CA PRO A 105 10.38 19.30 -15.34
C PRO A 105 9.37 19.49 -16.46
N ASN A 106 8.49 18.52 -16.69
CA ASN A 106 7.43 18.56 -17.70
C ASN A 106 6.11 19.14 -17.21
N GLY A 107 6.05 19.69 -15.98
CA GLY A 107 4.85 20.25 -15.39
C GLY A 107 4.01 19.28 -14.55
N SER A 108 4.31 17.98 -14.58
CA SER A 108 3.63 17.00 -13.74
C SER A 108 3.74 17.33 -12.25
N GLN A 109 2.67 17.11 -11.51
CA GLN A 109 2.59 17.39 -10.08
C GLN A 109 2.40 16.11 -9.28
N LEU A 110 3.26 15.91 -8.29
CA LEU A 110 3.13 14.89 -7.25
C LEU A 110 2.61 15.59 -5.98
N ILE A 111 1.38 15.29 -5.58
CA ILE A 111 0.65 15.99 -4.52
C ILE A 111 0.47 15.04 -3.35
N PHE A 112 0.97 15.41 -2.18
CA PHE A 112 0.96 14.54 -1.00
C PHE A 112 -0.07 15.04 0.03
N LYS A 113 -1.08 14.21 0.36
CA LYS A 113 -2.18 14.57 1.27
C LYS A 113 -2.52 13.44 2.23
N GLY A 114 -2.89 13.81 3.48
CA GLY A 114 -3.56 12.89 4.41
C GLY A 114 -5.03 12.70 4.04
N LEU A 115 -5.55 11.53 4.35
CA LEU A 115 -6.96 11.18 4.18
C LEU A 115 -7.75 11.34 5.48
N ASP A 116 -7.14 11.95 6.50
CA ASP A 116 -7.73 12.30 7.80
C ASP A 116 -8.68 13.51 7.74
N ASP A 117 -8.65 14.26 6.65
CA ASP A 117 -9.53 15.40 6.40
C ASP A 117 -10.18 15.26 5.02
N GLU A 118 -11.39 14.74 5.01
CA GLU A 118 -12.16 14.51 3.78
C GLU A 118 -12.46 15.83 3.04
N THR A 119 -12.57 16.94 3.74
CA THR A 119 -12.86 18.24 3.11
C THR A 119 -11.72 18.69 2.20
N LYS A 120 -10.48 18.38 2.54
CA LYS A 120 -9.30 18.66 1.69
C LYS A 120 -9.27 17.82 0.43
N LEU A 121 -9.88 16.63 0.45
CA LEU A 121 -9.99 15.79 -0.74
C LEU A 121 -10.99 16.34 -1.74
N LEU A 122 -12.04 17.03 -1.26
CA LEU A 122 -13.07 17.63 -2.10
C LEU A 122 -12.53 18.70 -3.04
N SER A 123 -11.46 19.38 -2.65
CA SER A 123 -10.82 20.46 -3.43
C SER A 123 -9.89 19.96 -4.54
N LEU A 124 -9.57 18.65 -4.57
CA LEU A 124 -8.67 18.10 -5.58
C LEU A 124 -9.40 17.89 -6.90
N GLN A 125 -8.86 18.50 -7.97
CA GLN A 125 -9.39 18.40 -9.32
C GLN A 125 -8.33 17.84 -10.28
N ASN A 126 -8.80 17.23 -11.37
CA ASN A 126 -7.95 16.76 -12.46
C ASN A 126 -6.87 15.76 -12.02
N ILE A 127 -7.15 14.92 -11.02
CA ILE A 127 -6.25 13.85 -10.61
C ILE A 127 -6.27 12.77 -11.69
N SER A 128 -5.08 12.41 -12.18
CA SER A 128 -4.89 11.35 -13.18
C SER A 128 -4.54 10.00 -12.57
N ASP A 129 -3.79 10.00 -11.47
CA ASP A 129 -3.34 8.78 -10.82
C ASP A 129 -3.36 8.97 -9.30
N ILE A 130 -3.56 7.88 -8.56
CA ILE A 130 -3.60 7.89 -7.10
C ILE A 130 -2.68 6.79 -6.56
N PHE A 131 -1.91 7.11 -5.53
CA PHE A 131 -1.19 6.10 -4.74
C PHE A 131 -1.63 6.18 -3.29
N ILE A 132 -2.13 5.07 -2.76
CA ILE A 132 -2.53 4.93 -1.36
C ILE A 132 -1.52 4.01 -0.67
N GLU A 133 -0.63 4.62 0.11
CA GLU A 133 0.34 3.90 0.92
C GLU A 133 -0.31 3.43 2.22
N GLU A 134 -0.03 2.19 2.62
CA GLU A 134 -0.62 1.52 3.77
C GLU A 134 -2.17 1.56 3.72
N VAL A 135 -2.73 1.15 2.57
CA VAL A 135 -4.19 1.24 2.34
C VAL A 135 -5.03 0.48 3.37
N TYR A 136 -4.45 -0.45 4.12
CA TYR A 136 -5.15 -1.13 5.22
C TYR A 136 -5.56 -0.18 6.35
N GLU A 137 -4.93 1.00 6.47
CA GLU A 137 -5.35 2.04 7.42
C GLU A 137 -6.64 2.74 6.99
N CYS A 138 -7.09 2.53 5.76
CA CYS A 138 -8.25 3.18 5.16
C CYS A 138 -9.47 2.26 5.14
N ASN A 139 -10.66 2.83 5.28
CA ASN A 139 -11.90 2.12 4.98
C ASN A 139 -12.16 2.07 3.46
N LYS A 140 -13.04 1.18 3.04
CA LYS A 140 -13.39 0.97 1.63
C LYS A 140 -13.97 2.24 0.99
N ASP A 141 -14.82 2.96 1.72
CA ASP A 141 -15.51 4.15 1.23
C ASP A 141 -14.54 5.26 0.80
N ILE A 142 -13.43 5.44 1.53
CA ILE A 142 -12.39 6.40 1.15
C ILE A 142 -11.78 6.04 -0.21
N VAL A 143 -11.50 4.76 -0.46
CA VAL A 143 -10.92 4.31 -1.74
C VAL A 143 -11.91 4.51 -2.88
N GLU A 144 -13.20 4.23 -2.66
CA GLU A 144 -14.27 4.46 -3.63
C GLU A 144 -14.44 5.96 -3.93
N GLN A 145 -14.44 6.80 -2.91
CA GLN A 145 -14.48 8.26 -3.10
C GLN A 145 -13.28 8.79 -3.88
N LEU A 146 -12.07 8.30 -3.61
CA LEU A 146 -10.88 8.67 -4.36
C LEU A 146 -10.99 8.29 -5.83
N ASN A 147 -11.51 7.09 -6.13
CA ASN A 147 -11.76 6.67 -7.51
C ASN A 147 -12.70 7.65 -8.26
N LEU A 148 -13.73 8.15 -7.60
CA LEU A 148 -14.67 9.13 -8.16
C LEU A 148 -14.03 10.51 -8.40
N ARG A 149 -12.86 10.81 -7.82
CA ARG A 149 -12.10 12.06 -8.02
C ARG A 149 -11.18 12.03 -9.25
N MET A 150 -10.93 10.87 -9.81
CA MET A 150 -10.12 10.70 -11.01
C MET A 150 -10.93 11.05 -12.26
N ARG A 151 -11.08 12.35 -12.50
CA ARG A 151 -11.87 12.91 -13.61
C ARG A 151 -11.01 13.54 -14.71
N GLY A 152 -9.68 13.35 -14.66
CA GLY A 152 -8.77 13.86 -15.69
C GLY A 152 -8.95 13.15 -17.03
N GLU A 153 -8.44 13.75 -18.10
CA GLU A 153 -8.56 13.22 -19.49
C GLU A 153 -7.53 12.12 -19.81
N ALA A 154 -6.65 11.77 -18.88
CA ALA A 154 -5.63 10.75 -19.10
C ALA A 154 -6.28 9.38 -19.33
N LYS A 155 -5.91 8.70 -20.42
CA LYS A 155 -6.54 7.42 -20.82
C LYS A 155 -6.15 6.23 -19.96
N ASP A 156 -4.98 6.25 -19.33
CA ASP A 156 -4.37 5.19 -18.54
C ASP A 156 -4.30 5.56 -17.05
N GLN A 157 -5.40 6.08 -16.50
CA GLN A 157 -5.51 6.44 -15.09
C GLN A 157 -5.42 5.20 -14.20
N GLN A 158 -4.62 5.26 -13.12
CA GLN A 158 -4.41 4.13 -12.22
C GLN A 158 -4.52 4.50 -10.75
N ILE A 159 -4.99 3.54 -9.96
CA ILE A 159 -4.96 3.57 -8.50
C ILE A 159 -3.97 2.49 -8.04
N TYR A 160 -2.90 2.92 -7.41
CA TYR A 160 -1.89 2.06 -6.81
C TYR A 160 -2.17 1.92 -5.31
N MET A 161 -2.14 0.71 -4.82
CA MET A 161 -2.37 0.40 -3.40
C MET A 161 -1.25 -0.49 -2.88
N ALA A 162 -0.66 -0.11 -1.73
CA ALA A 162 0.36 -0.91 -1.06
C ALA A 162 -0.04 -1.21 0.38
N PHE A 163 0.15 -2.44 0.83
CA PHE A 163 -0.12 -2.84 2.21
C PHE A 163 0.57 -4.14 2.63
N ASN A 164 0.63 -4.34 3.95
CA ASN A 164 0.92 -5.62 4.56
C ASN A 164 -0.41 -6.29 4.96
N PRO A 165 -0.60 -7.61 4.73
CA PRO A 165 -1.89 -8.29 4.91
C PRO A 165 -2.15 -8.63 6.38
N ILE A 166 -2.53 -7.64 7.19
CA ILE A 166 -2.60 -7.72 8.64
C ILE A 166 -3.69 -8.68 9.11
N SER A 167 -4.89 -8.62 8.54
CA SER A 167 -6.01 -9.47 8.94
C SER A 167 -6.86 -9.89 7.74
N SER A 168 -7.22 -11.17 7.69
CA SER A 168 -8.18 -11.70 6.73
C SER A 168 -9.63 -11.25 6.98
N LYS A 169 -9.91 -10.61 8.11
CA LYS A 169 -11.21 -9.98 8.40
C LYS A 169 -11.33 -8.57 7.80
N HIS A 170 -10.22 -8.02 7.32
CA HIS A 170 -10.22 -6.68 6.73
C HIS A 170 -10.87 -6.68 5.34
N TRP A 171 -11.55 -5.58 4.95
CA TRP A 171 -12.21 -5.44 3.66
C TRP A 171 -11.30 -5.69 2.45
N LEU A 172 -10.00 -5.46 2.59
CA LEU A 172 -9.01 -5.74 1.55
C LEU A 172 -8.89 -7.22 1.21
N TYR A 173 -9.20 -8.13 2.16
CA TYR A 173 -9.19 -9.56 1.88
C TYR A 173 -10.31 -9.91 0.88
N GLU A 174 -11.51 -9.43 1.12
CA GLU A 174 -12.63 -9.61 0.19
C GLU A 174 -12.33 -8.96 -1.16
N TYR A 175 -11.82 -7.73 -1.14
CA TYR A 175 -11.51 -6.95 -2.33
C TYR A 175 -10.42 -7.57 -3.21
N CYS A 176 -9.40 -8.18 -2.62
CA CYS A 176 -8.25 -8.71 -3.36
C CYS A 176 -8.34 -10.20 -3.67
N GLU A 177 -8.95 -11.00 -2.77
CA GLU A 177 -8.91 -12.46 -2.86
C GLU A 177 -10.25 -13.07 -3.31
N LEU A 178 -11.39 -12.45 -2.94
CA LEU A 178 -12.71 -13.04 -3.18
C LEU A 178 -13.44 -12.36 -4.34
N ASN A 179 -13.48 -11.04 -4.36
CA ASN A 179 -14.27 -10.23 -5.28
C ASN A 179 -13.43 -9.08 -5.88
N PRO A 180 -12.35 -9.38 -6.63
CA PRO A 180 -11.55 -8.34 -7.25
C PRO A 180 -12.35 -7.60 -8.32
N PRO A 181 -12.14 -6.26 -8.47
CA PRO A 181 -12.78 -5.49 -9.52
C PRO A 181 -12.28 -5.90 -10.91
N GLU A 182 -13.01 -5.52 -11.95
CA GLU A 182 -12.50 -5.58 -13.33
C GLU A 182 -11.20 -4.80 -13.46
N SER A 183 -10.35 -5.05 -14.39
CA SER A 183 -9.10 -4.30 -14.60
C SER A 183 -8.21 -4.21 -13.34
N PHE A 184 -7.96 -5.35 -12.72
CA PHE A 184 -7.25 -5.52 -11.47
C PHE A 184 -5.93 -6.26 -11.67
N PHE A 185 -4.85 -5.66 -11.20
CA PHE A 185 -3.53 -6.29 -11.12
C PHE A 185 -3.16 -6.50 -9.64
N TYR A 186 -2.74 -7.71 -9.31
CA TYR A 186 -2.39 -8.08 -7.95
C TYR A 186 -1.03 -8.75 -7.88
N HIS A 187 -0.10 -8.11 -7.18
CA HIS A 187 1.25 -8.62 -7.01
C HIS A 187 1.56 -8.92 -5.55
N ILE A 188 2.12 -10.09 -5.29
CA ILE A 188 2.51 -10.53 -3.96
C ILE A 188 4.03 -10.61 -3.90
N SER A 189 4.64 -9.97 -2.88
CA SER A 189 6.08 -9.94 -2.71
C SER A 189 6.50 -10.10 -1.24
N THR A 190 7.71 -10.59 -1.05
CA THR A 190 8.33 -10.76 0.25
C THR A 190 9.67 -10.03 0.32
N TYR A 191 10.28 -9.97 1.49
CA TYR A 191 11.62 -9.41 1.64
C TYR A 191 12.67 -10.10 0.76
N LYS A 192 12.46 -11.39 0.40
CA LYS A 192 13.35 -12.15 -0.48
C LYS A 192 13.39 -11.64 -1.91
N ASP A 193 12.33 -10.96 -2.33
CA ASP A 193 12.21 -10.36 -3.65
C ASP A 193 12.95 -9.01 -3.74
N ASN A 194 13.51 -8.50 -2.63
CA ASN A 194 14.18 -7.21 -2.55
C ASN A 194 15.67 -7.34 -2.31
N ARG A 195 16.45 -7.25 -3.37
CA ARG A 195 17.92 -7.33 -3.33
C ARG A 195 18.63 -6.14 -2.66
N PHE A 196 17.90 -5.07 -2.35
CA PHE A 196 18.48 -3.85 -1.77
C PHE A 196 18.46 -3.83 -0.23
N LEU A 197 17.95 -4.88 0.40
CA LEU A 197 17.88 -4.92 1.85
C LEU A 197 19.27 -5.13 2.47
N PRO A 198 19.62 -4.37 3.53
CA PRO A 198 20.81 -4.65 4.32
C PRO A 198 20.69 -6.04 4.99
N GLU A 199 21.81 -6.76 5.08
CA GLU A 199 21.85 -8.09 5.74
C GLU A 199 21.35 -8.05 7.19
N SER A 200 21.65 -6.97 7.93
CA SER A 200 21.17 -6.76 9.30
C SER A 200 19.64 -6.71 9.39
N TYR A 201 18.98 -6.10 8.39
CA TYR A 201 17.52 -6.05 8.33
C TYR A 201 16.92 -7.41 7.98
N VAL A 202 17.52 -8.12 7.02
CA VAL A 202 17.12 -9.49 6.67
C VAL A 202 17.19 -10.38 7.89
N LYS A 203 18.31 -10.36 8.63
CA LYS A 203 18.47 -11.11 9.88
C LYS A 203 17.39 -10.77 10.91
N SER A 204 17.04 -9.50 11.05
CA SER A 204 15.96 -9.09 11.98
C SER A 204 14.59 -9.67 11.59
N LEU A 205 14.31 -9.80 10.29
CA LEU A 205 13.10 -10.44 9.80
C LEU A 205 13.14 -11.96 10.04
N GLU A 206 14.28 -12.60 9.82
CA GLU A 206 14.46 -14.03 10.07
C GLU A 206 14.38 -14.37 11.57
N ASP A 207 14.95 -13.54 12.44
CA ASP A 207 14.80 -13.67 13.89
C ASP A 207 13.31 -13.61 14.32
N LEU A 208 12.48 -12.85 13.61
CA LEU A 208 11.05 -12.77 13.89
C LEU A 208 10.33 -14.11 13.65
N LEU A 209 10.81 -14.92 12.68
CA LEU A 209 10.26 -16.27 12.43
C LEU A 209 10.33 -17.17 13.66
N VAL A 210 11.38 -16.99 14.47
CA VAL A 210 11.61 -17.78 15.69
C VAL A 210 10.93 -17.14 16.90
N ARG A 211 11.09 -15.83 17.07
CA ARG A 211 10.61 -15.11 18.26
C ARG A 211 9.11 -14.89 18.28
N ASN A 212 8.51 -14.65 17.11
CA ASN A 212 7.07 -14.42 16.99
C ASN A 212 6.54 -14.95 15.65
N PRO A 213 6.33 -16.28 15.54
CA PRO A 213 5.89 -16.92 14.31
C PRO A 213 4.61 -16.33 13.73
N ARG A 214 3.67 -15.88 14.58
CA ARG A 214 2.40 -15.29 14.15
C ARG A 214 2.60 -13.94 13.45
N LYS A 215 3.40 -13.04 14.04
CA LYS A 215 3.77 -11.77 13.37
C LYS A 215 4.58 -12.04 12.10
N ALA A 216 5.38 -13.10 12.09
CA ALA A 216 6.18 -13.47 10.94
C ALA A 216 5.32 -13.92 9.73
N GLU A 217 4.14 -14.53 9.94
CA GLU A 217 3.24 -14.84 8.82
C GLU A 217 2.89 -13.58 8.02
N VAL A 218 2.62 -12.47 8.68
CA VAL A 218 2.28 -11.18 8.05
C VAL A 218 3.53 -10.45 7.56
N PHE A 219 4.46 -10.15 8.47
CA PHE A 219 5.55 -9.20 8.20
C PHE A 219 6.76 -9.81 7.50
N VAL A 220 6.91 -11.14 7.55
CA VAL A 220 8.00 -11.85 6.89
C VAL A 220 7.51 -12.62 5.68
N LYS A 221 6.42 -13.39 5.81
CA LYS A 221 5.90 -14.23 4.73
C LYS A 221 4.88 -13.51 3.83
N GLY A 222 4.37 -12.34 4.25
CA GLY A 222 3.36 -11.59 3.50
C GLY A 222 2.03 -12.31 3.36
N LYS A 223 1.71 -13.20 4.29
CA LYS A 223 0.43 -13.92 4.33
C LYS A 223 -0.60 -13.16 5.12
N TRP A 224 -1.88 -13.36 4.80
CA TRP A 224 -2.97 -12.85 5.61
C TRP A 224 -2.90 -13.45 7.01
N GLY A 225 -2.91 -12.59 7.99
CA GLY A 225 -2.85 -12.95 9.40
C GLY A 225 -4.17 -12.74 10.12
N VAL A 226 -4.25 -13.28 11.32
CA VAL A 226 -5.22 -12.88 12.33
C VAL A 226 -4.41 -12.16 13.39
N LEU A 227 -4.52 -10.84 13.50
CA LEU A 227 -3.89 -10.10 14.59
C LEU A 227 -4.61 -10.43 15.89
N LEU A 228 -3.81 -10.77 16.89
CA LEU A 228 -4.28 -11.24 18.19
C LEU A 228 -4.97 -10.18 19.04
N ASP A 229 -4.77 -8.92 18.73
CA ASP A 229 -5.37 -7.81 19.49
C ASP A 229 -6.92 -7.83 19.43
N ASP A 230 -7.49 -8.58 18.45
CA ASP A 230 -8.93 -8.80 18.30
C ASP A 230 -9.42 -10.12 18.96
N LEU A 231 -8.53 -10.93 19.52
CA LEU A 231 -8.89 -12.21 20.11
C LEU A 231 -8.97 -12.09 21.64
N VAL A 232 -10.17 -12.19 22.17
CA VAL A 232 -10.43 -12.29 23.63
C VAL A 232 -9.69 -13.51 24.22
N TYR A 233 -9.53 -14.56 23.42
CA TYR A 233 -8.82 -15.79 23.78
C TYR A 233 -7.72 -16.11 22.77
N PRO A 234 -6.48 -15.57 22.94
CA PRO A 234 -5.39 -15.74 21.95
C PRO A 234 -4.86 -17.18 21.83
N ASN A 235 -5.12 -18.02 22.81
CA ASN A 235 -4.63 -19.42 22.90
C ASN A 235 -5.76 -20.44 22.74
N HIS A 236 -6.81 -20.14 21.99
CA HIS A 236 -7.85 -21.11 21.71
C HIS A 236 -7.44 -22.04 20.56
N GLU A 237 -7.84 -23.29 20.66
CA GLU A 237 -7.78 -24.28 19.58
C GLU A 237 -9.20 -24.58 19.13
N VAL A 238 -9.40 -24.67 17.82
CA VAL A 238 -10.65 -25.15 17.25
C VAL A 238 -10.47 -26.64 17.03
N SER A 239 -11.26 -27.44 17.75
CA SER A 239 -11.32 -28.89 17.59
C SER A 239 -12.75 -29.35 17.43
N ASP A 240 -12.96 -30.32 16.57
CA ASP A 240 -14.24 -31.01 16.48
C ASP A 240 -14.39 -31.97 17.65
N PHE A 241 -15.50 -31.90 18.34
CA PHE A 241 -15.84 -32.82 19.41
C PHE A 241 -17.33 -33.16 19.38
N ASP A 242 -17.65 -34.40 19.74
CA ASP A 242 -19.05 -34.83 19.87
C ASP A 242 -19.61 -34.43 21.23
N ILE A 243 -20.54 -33.49 21.23
CA ILE A 243 -21.22 -32.98 22.44
C ILE A 243 -21.97 -34.11 23.15
N ASN A 244 -22.56 -35.07 22.42
CA ASN A 244 -23.32 -36.16 23.00
C ASN A 244 -22.40 -37.13 23.74
N GLU A 245 -21.21 -37.41 23.21
CA GLU A 245 -20.20 -38.24 23.88
C GLU A 245 -19.71 -37.59 25.17
N LEU A 246 -19.47 -36.27 25.17
CA LEU A 246 -19.05 -35.52 26.34
C LEU A 246 -20.12 -35.48 27.43
N LEU A 247 -21.39 -35.35 27.06
CA LEU A 247 -22.55 -35.34 27.98
C LEU A 247 -22.72 -36.75 28.62
N GLN A 248 -22.63 -37.82 27.84
CA GLN A 248 -22.75 -39.19 28.34
C GLN A 248 -21.67 -39.57 29.35
N ASN A 249 -20.49 -38.99 29.19
CA ASN A 249 -19.33 -39.27 30.08
C ASN A 249 -19.25 -38.36 31.31
N ASN A 250 -20.29 -37.54 31.59
CA ASN A 250 -20.32 -36.57 32.69
C ASN A 250 -19.09 -35.63 32.72
N LYS A 251 -18.48 -35.38 31.56
CA LYS A 251 -17.31 -34.53 31.42
C LYS A 251 -17.63 -33.09 31.04
N LEU A 252 -18.92 -32.80 30.81
CA LEU A 252 -19.37 -31.47 30.37
C LEU A 252 -20.32 -30.86 31.39
N GLU A 253 -20.00 -29.71 31.91
CA GLU A 253 -20.91 -28.84 32.66
C GLU A 253 -21.38 -27.72 31.75
N ILE A 254 -22.68 -27.65 31.46
CA ILE A 254 -23.25 -26.60 30.63
C ILE A 254 -23.54 -25.39 31.53
N ARG A 255 -22.87 -24.28 31.30
CA ARG A 255 -23.15 -22.98 31.91
C ARG A 255 -23.62 -22.00 30.83
N CYS A 256 -24.81 -21.46 31.00
CA CYS A 256 -25.36 -20.43 30.11
C CYS A 256 -25.18 -19.06 30.75
N GLY A 257 -24.54 -18.12 30.06
CA GLY A 257 -24.51 -16.71 30.40
C GLY A 257 -25.38 -15.93 29.42
N MET A 258 -26.24 -15.05 29.90
CA MET A 258 -27.01 -14.11 29.07
C MET A 258 -26.35 -12.73 29.22
N ASP A 259 -25.80 -12.20 28.14
CA ASP A 259 -25.39 -10.81 28.07
C ASP A 259 -26.60 -9.96 27.64
N THR A 260 -27.10 -9.14 28.54
CA THR A 260 -28.16 -8.16 28.25
C THR A 260 -27.53 -6.83 27.84
N GLY A 261 -26.56 -6.88 26.93
CA GLY A 261 -25.87 -5.68 26.45
C GLY A 261 -26.85 -4.55 26.16
N LEU A 262 -26.67 -3.44 26.85
CA LEU A 262 -27.37 -2.18 26.57
C LEU A 262 -26.87 -1.69 25.20
N THR A 263 -27.74 -1.78 24.22
CA THR A 263 -27.54 -1.04 22.96
C THR A 263 -27.62 0.44 23.29
N ALA A 264 -26.48 1.14 23.22
CA ALA A 264 -26.43 2.60 23.22
C ALA A 264 -26.64 3.13 21.80
#